data_56a552b901df9a55efc3e2279873fb7e
#
_entry.id   56a552b901df9a55efc3e2279873fb7e
#
_cell.length_a   1.000
_cell.length_b   1.000
_cell.length_c   1.000
_cell.angle_alpha   90.00
_cell.angle_beta   90.00
_cell.angle_gamma   90.00
#
_symmetry.space_group_name_H-M   'P 1'
#
loop_
_entity.id
_entity.type
_entity.pdbx_description
1 polymer ?
#
loop_
_entity_poly.entity_id
_entity_poly.type
_entity_poly.pdbx_seq_one_letter_code
_entity_poly.pdbx_strand_id
1 'polypeptide(L)' 'MTTKDDQDKIPKQVGPYRVLKLLGSGSMASVFLAEQEGRAGFRKKLALKVVK' A
#
# COMPACT_ATOMS: atom_id res chain seq x y z
N MET A 1 10.38 16.58 8.76
CA MET A 1 9.83 16.71 7.97
C MET A 1 9.72 15.72 6.99
N THR A 2 10.58 15.00 6.78
CA THR A 2 10.48 13.98 5.85
C THR A 2 9.47 12.93 6.17
N THR A 3 9.26 12.62 7.43
CA THR A 3 8.28 11.60 7.80
C THR A 3 6.90 11.97 7.33
N LYS A 4 6.54 13.22 7.49
CA LYS A 4 5.24 13.67 7.05
C LYS A 4 5.12 13.61 5.54
N ASP A 5 6.19 13.99 4.84
CA ASP A 5 6.19 13.94 3.39
C ASP A 5 6.06 12.52 2.90
N ASP A 6 6.72 11.57 3.57
CA ASP A 6 6.62 10.17 3.17
C ASP A 6 5.21 9.65 3.35
N GLN A 7 4.54 10.06 4.42
CA GLN A 7 3.16 9.65 4.64
C GLN A 7 2.23 10.23 3.60
N ASP A 8 2.47 11.47 3.20
CA ASP A 8 1.65 12.10 2.19
C ASP A 8 1.82 11.42 0.84
N LYS A 9 2.96 10.79 0.62
CA LYS A 9 3.21 10.08 -0.63
C LYS A 9 2.69 8.67 -0.65
N ILE A 10 2.22 8.15 0.47
CA ILE A 10 1.66 6.81 0.50
C ILE A 10 0.31 6.85 -0.21
N PRO A 11 0.15 6.09 -1.27
CA PRO A 11 -1.12 6.09 -1.99
C PRO A 11 -2.18 5.40 -1.15
N LYS A 12 -3.40 5.87 -1.25
CA LYS A 12 -4.51 5.23 -0.55
C LYS A 12 -5.03 4.05 -1.34
N GLN A 13 -4.80 4.04 -2.63
CA GLN A 13 -5.29 3.00 -3.49
C GLN A 13 -4.35 2.85 -4.68
N VAL A 14 -4.05 1.62 -5.03
CA VAL A 14 -3.23 1.30 -6.19
C VAL A 14 -4.01 0.28 -7.01
N GLY A 15 -4.55 0.72 -8.15
CA GLY A 15 -5.38 -0.15 -8.97
C GLY A 15 -6.58 -0.66 -8.17
N PRO A 16 -6.82 -1.96 -8.15
CA PRO A 16 -7.93 -2.53 -7.38
C PRO A 16 -7.61 -2.73 -5.91
N TYR A 17 -6.41 -2.31 -5.46
CA TYR A 17 -5.95 -2.58 -4.11
C TYR A 17 -6.07 -1.36 -3.23
N ARG A 18 -6.58 -1.57 -2.04
CA ARG A 18 -6.69 -0.51 -1.05
C ARG A 18 -5.53 -0.64 -0.09
N VAL A 19 -4.73 0.40 0.01
CA VAL A 19 -3.54 0.37 0.86
C VAL A 19 -3.94 0.61 2.31
N LEU A 20 -3.52 -0.30 3.18
CA LEU A 20 -3.85 -0.23 4.60
C LEU A 20 -2.72 0.38 5.40
N LYS A 21 -1.49 -0.04 5.15
CA LYS A 21 -0.35 0.54 5.86
C LYS A 21 0.95 0.19 5.16
N LEU A 22 1.99 0.92 5.51
CA LEU A 22 3.32 0.67 5.00
C LEU A 22 3.99 -0.40 5.87
N LEU A 23 4.48 -1.45 5.22
CA LEU A 23 5.18 -2.53 5.92
C LEU A 23 6.69 -2.32 5.93
N GLY A 24 7.23 -1.73 4.87
CA GLY A 24 8.64 -1.49 4.79
C GLY A 24 8.97 -0.58 3.63
N SER A 25 10.11 0.07 3.71
CA SER A 25 10.50 1.02 2.68
C SER A 25 12.01 0.97 2.52
N GLY A 26 12.46 0.96 1.29
CA GLY A 26 13.87 1.03 0.94
C GLY A 26 14.11 2.02 -0.17
N SER A 27 15.35 2.09 -0.64
CA SER A 27 15.69 3.05 -1.68
C SER A 27 15.07 2.69 -3.03
N MET A 28 14.74 1.44 -3.26
CA MET A 28 14.25 1.00 -4.56
C MET A 28 12.78 0.66 -4.56
N ALA A 29 12.21 0.35 -3.43
CA ALA A 29 10.81 -0.08 -3.39
C ALA A 29 10.21 0.13 -2.02
N SER A 30 8.90 0.16 -1.98
CA SER A 30 8.14 0.19 -0.74
C SER A 30 7.18 -0.99 -0.76
N VAL A 31 6.93 -1.56 0.41
CA VAL A 31 6.01 -2.69 0.53
C VAL A 31 4.87 -2.27 1.44
N PHE A 32 3.66 -2.43 0.95
CA PHE A 32 2.47 -2.04 1.67
C PHE A 32 1.61 -3.26 1.96
N LEU A 33 0.91 -3.20 3.07
CA LEU A 33 -0.19 -4.12 3.31
C LEU A 33 -1.41 -3.54 2.61
N ALA A 34 -2.01 -4.32 1.76
CA ALA A 34 -3.17 -3.86 0.99
C ALA A 34 -4.25 -4.92 1.04
N GLU A 35 -5.44 -4.53 0.63
CA GLU A 35 -6.51 -5.50 0.51
C GLU A 35 -7.25 -5.28 -0.79
N GLN A 36 -7.77 -6.37 -1.31
CA GLN A 36 -8.58 -6.35 -2.50
C GLN A 36 -9.97 -6.83 -2.13
N GLU A 37 -10.96 -6.05 -2.47
CA GLU A 37 -12.33 -6.41 -2.22
C GLU A 37 -12.85 -7.24 -3.38
N GLY A 38 -13.37 -8.40 -3.07
CA GLY A 38 -13.93 -9.28 -4.07
C GLY A 38 -15.44 -9.26 -4.04
N ARG A 39 -16.03 -10.27 -4.65
CA ARG A 39 -17.49 -10.39 -4.72
C ARG A 39 -18.04 -10.73 -3.35
N ALA A 40 -19.27 -10.32 -3.11
CA ALA A 40 -20.00 -10.64 -1.89
C ALA A 40 -19.31 -10.15 -0.63
N GLY A 41 -18.52 -9.10 -0.76
CA GLY A 41 -17.88 -8.51 0.41
C GLY A 41 -16.63 -9.22 0.89
N PHE A 42 -16.15 -10.22 0.16
CA PHE A 42 -14.91 -10.87 0.54
C PHE A 42 -13.74 -9.92 0.37
N ARG A 43 -12.81 -9.97 1.32
CA ARG A 43 -11.62 -9.15 1.27
C ARG A 43 -10.39 -10.03 1.42
N LYS A 44 -9.41 -9.75 0.60
CA LYS A 44 -8.18 -10.52 0.58
C LYS A 44 -7.03 -9.58 0.87
N LYS A 45 -6.24 -9.92 1.88
CA LYS A 45 -5.07 -9.12 2.24
C LYS A 45 -3.86 -9.65 1.50
N LEU A 46 -3.01 -8.74 1.09
CA LEU A 46 -1.81 -9.10 0.35
C LEU A 46 -0.73 -8.06 0.57
N ALA A 47 0.49 -8.42 0.23
CA ALA A 47 1.61 -7.51 0.26
C ALA A 47 1.78 -6.94 -1.14
N LEU A 48 1.89 -5.61 -1.22
CA LEU A 48 2.01 -4.93 -2.48
C LEU A 48 3.35 -4.21 -2.53
N LYS A 49 4.20 -4.60 -3.45
CA LYS A 49 5.50 -4.00 -3.62
C LYS A 49 5.41 -2.95 -4.73
N VAL A 50 5.78 -1.74 -4.39
CA VAL A 50 5.77 -0.63 -5.33
C VAL A 50 7.21 -0.20 -5.56
N VAL A 51 7.68 -0.35 -6.78
CA VAL A 51 9.05 -0.02 -7.14
C VAL A 51 9.12 1.46 -7.47
N LYS A 52 10.12 2.10 -6.93
CA LYS A 52 10.33 3.53 -7.16
C LYS A 52 11.02 3.81 -8.48
#